data_fc5fd89556a65ca2090373b2d6d2f655
#
_entry.id   fc5fd89556a65ca2090373b2d6d2f655
#
_cell.length_a   1.000
_cell.length_b   1.000
_cell.length_c   1.000
_cell.angle_alpha   90.00
_cell.angle_beta   90.00
_cell.angle_gamma   90.00
#
_symmetry.space_group_name_H-M   'P 1'
#
loop_
_entity.id
_entity.type
_entity.pdbx_description
1 polymer ?
#
loop_
_entity_poly.entity_id
_entity_poly.type
_entity_poly.pdbx_seq_one_letter_code
_entity_poly.pdbx_strand_id
1 'polypeptide(L)'
;MLPAVSDATTPSAAATPARYQVVGIGNALVDVIAHAPDSFLAEHELVKGSMALIETGRAVHLYKALGSAVEMSGGSAANTMCGVASLGGRAAYIGKVSKDELGNVFGHDLHAVGVAFRPGAPSPETPTGRCIIVVTPDAQRTMNTYLGVSSLLCADDLDEAAIADGDVLYMEGYLFDRDDAKAAFRRAADVAHAAGRRVSLTLSDSFCVDRHRDDFRQLVRDSVDILFGNEDEMLALYEVESLDEAIEAVRRECPLVAVTAGADGSYVVTPDGTVRVAAEPVERVLDTTGAGDLYAAGFLFGLTTGESLADCARLGSIAAAEVISHVGPRPLVELRTLI
;
A
#
# COMPACT_ATOMS: atom_id res chain seq x y z
N MET A 1 -19.65 26.21 55.18
CA MET A 1 -20.35 25.21 54.39
C MET A 1 -19.97 25.49 52.91
N LEU A 2 -18.98 24.78 52.40
CA LEU A 2 -18.56 24.85 51.01
C LEU A 2 -19.30 23.75 50.23
N PRO A 3 -19.80 23.99 49.02
CA PRO A 3 -20.46 22.95 48.24
C PRO A 3 -19.45 21.97 47.63
N ALA A 4 -19.76 20.69 47.68
CA ALA A 4 -18.99 19.61 47.12
C ALA A 4 -18.96 19.72 45.58
N VAL A 5 -17.74 19.65 45.04
CA VAL A 5 -17.51 19.53 43.58
C VAL A 5 -17.78 18.07 43.22
N SER A 6 -18.79 17.85 42.39
CA SER A 6 -19.13 16.55 41.81
C SER A 6 -18.17 16.27 40.65
N ASP A 7 -17.20 15.39 40.89
CA ASP A 7 -16.40 14.75 39.84
C ASP A 7 -17.25 13.66 39.16
N ALA A 8 -17.94 14.03 38.09
CA ALA A 8 -18.59 13.09 37.23
C ALA A 8 -17.76 12.98 35.92
N THR A 9 -16.63 12.31 35.98
CA THR A 9 -15.96 11.75 34.78
C THR A 9 -16.80 10.58 34.29
N THR A 10 -17.65 10.84 33.32
CA THR A 10 -18.33 9.79 32.53
C THR A 10 -17.26 8.95 31.84
N PRO A 11 -17.20 7.62 32.02
CA PRO A 11 -16.27 6.80 31.30
C PRO A 11 -16.63 6.89 29.79
N SER A 12 -15.67 7.27 28.94
CA SER A 12 -15.78 7.13 27.51
C SER A 12 -16.18 5.70 27.20
N ALA A 13 -17.26 5.52 26.46
CA ALA A 13 -17.72 4.21 26.00
C ALA A 13 -16.51 3.52 25.32
N ALA A 14 -16.09 2.38 25.84
CA ALA A 14 -15.04 1.59 25.23
C ALA A 14 -15.46 1.28 23.77
N ALA A 15 -14.69 1.75 22.81
CA ALA A 15 -14.97 1.51 21.39
C ALA A 15 -15.09 0.00 21.16
N THR A 16 -16.12 -0.41 20.43
CA THR A 16 -16.30 -1.83 20.06
C THR A 16 -15.03 -2.31 19.33
N PRO A 17 -14.48 -3.47 19.68
CA PRO A 17 -13.29 -4.00 19.02
C PRO A 17 -13.53 -4.10 17.51
N ALA A 18 -12.61 -3.56 16.72
CA ALA A 18 -12.71 -3.59 15.27
C ALA A 18 -12.64 -5.04 14.74
N ARG A 19 -13.42 -5.31 13.69
CA ARG A 19 -13.39 -6.59 12.99
C ARG A 19 -12.07 -6.79 12.25
N TYR A 20 -11.56 -5.73 11.65
CA TYR A 20 -10.30 -5.72 10.91
C TYR A 20 -9.28 -4.84 11.63
N GLN A 21 -8.01 -5.24 11.61
CA GLN A 21 -6.91 -4.41 12.05
C GLN A 21 -6.59 -3.35 11.00
N VAL A 22 -6.61 -3.76 9.72
CA VAL A 22 -6.35 -2.85 8.60
C VAL A 22 -7.36 -3.08 7.48
N VAL A 23 -7.89 -1.99 6.93
CA VAL A 23 -8.72 -1.99 5.72
C VAL A 23 -7.98 -1.20 4.66
N GLY A 24 -7.53 -1.87 3.59
CA GLY A 24 -6.79 -1.25 2.49
C GLY A 24 -7.70 -0.80 1.35
N ILE A 25 -7.38 0.33 0.73
CA ILE A 25 -7.97 0.81 -0.53
C ILE A 25 -6.83 1.02 -1.54
N GLY A 26 -6.93 0.41 -2.72
CA GLY A 26 -5.89 0.53 -3.73
C GLY A 26 -6.26 -0.03 -5.10
N ASN A 27 -5.30 -0.01 -6.01
CA ASN A 27 -5.43 -0.59 -7.34
C ASN A 27 -5.43 -2.13 -7.28
N ALA A 28 -6.54 -2.74 -7.66
CA ALA A 28 -6.64 -4.19 -7.81
C ALA A 28 -6.06 -4.61 -9.17
N LEU A 29 -4.82 -5.07 -9.16
CA LEU A 29 -4.08 -5.48 -10.35
C LEU A 29 -3.73 -6.98 -10.27
N VAL A 30 -3.63 -7.61 -11.43
CA VAL A 30 -3.05 -8.96 -11.55
C VAL A 30 -1.67 -8.84 -12.18
N ASP A 31 -0.65 -9.33 -11.51
CA ASP A 31 0.68 -9.45 -12.04
C ASP A 31 0.75 -10.66 -12.97
N VAL A 32 1.17 -10.43 -14.21
CA VAL A 32 1.37 -11.45 -15.25
C VAL A 32 2.86 -11.54 -15.51
N ILE A 33 3.52 -12.52 -14.92
CA ILE A 33 4.97 -12.65 -14.90
C ILE A 33 5.40 -13.70 -15.92
N ALA A 34 6.22 -13.29 -16.90
CA ALA A 34 6.77 -14.16 -17.91
C ALA A 34 8.27 -13.96 -18.07
N HIS A 35 9.01 -15.07 -18.32
CA HIS A 35 10.41 -15.01 -18.71
C HIS A 35 10.54 -14.90 -20.22
N ALA A 36 11.33 -13.93 -20.69
CA ALA A 36 11.59 -13.73 -22.11
C ALA A 36 13.02 -13.21 -22.35
N PRO A 37 13.61 -13.47 -23.54
CA PRO A 37 14.92 -12.92 -23.90
C PRO A 37 14.87 -11.41 -24.14
N ASP A 38 16.03 -10.74 -24.12
CA ASP A 38 16.15 -9.31 -24.44
C ASP A 38 15.59 -8.95 -25.83
N SER A 39 15.62 -9.87 -26.80
CA SER A 39 15.03 -9.69 -28.11
C SER A 39 13.51 -9.46 -28.06
N PHE A 40 12.80 -10.04 -27.08
CA PHE A 40 11.39 -9.78 -26.87
C PHE A 40 11.14 -8.31 -26.48
N LEU A 41 11.98 -7.76 -25.60
CA LEU A 41 11.89 -6.34 -25.22
C LEU A 41 12.09 -5.44 -26.44
N ALA A 42 13.11 -5.74 -27.25
CA ALA A 42 13.41 -4.97 -28.47
C ALA A 42 12.28 -5.08 -29.51
N GLU A 43 11.73 -6.29 -29.75
CA GLU A 43 10.63 -6.53 -30.69
C GLU A 43 9.36 -5.77 -30.29
N HIS A 44 9.12 -5.67 -28.98
CA HIS A 44 7.94 -4.99 -28.43
C HIS A 44 8.23 -3.58 -27.93
N GLU A 45 9.36 -2.98 -28.27
CA GLU A 45 9.73 -1.60 -27.93
C GLU A 45 9.58 -1.32 -26.40
N LEU A 46 10.01 -2.28 -25.57
CA LEU A 46 9.98 -2.16 -24.12
C LEU A 46 11.33 -1.66 -23.59
N VAL A 47 11.31 -0.67 -22.71
CA VAL A 47 12.53 -0.15 -22.07
C VAL A 47 12.90 -1.06 -20.90
N LYS A 48 14.01 -1.79 -21.04
CA LYS A 48 14.47 -2.75 -20.03
C LYS A 48 14.61 -2.11 -18.65
N GLY A 49 14.09 -2.79 -17.64
CA GLY A 49 14.20 -2.36 -16.24
C GLY A 49 13.29 -1.19 -15.85
N SER A 50 12.41 -0.73 -16.76
CA SER A 50 11.50 0.37 -16.49
C SER A 50 10.10 -0.09 -16.13
N MET A 51 9.31 0.83 -15.56
CA MET A 51 7.86 0.73 -15.44
C MET A 51 7.21 1.73 -16.38
N ALA A 52 6.19 1.29 -17.12
CA ALA A 52 5.41 2.13 -18.02
C ALA A 52 3.91 1.87 -17.83
N LEU A 53 3.12 2.94 -17.80
CA LEU A 53 1.67 2.84 -17.94
C LEU A 53 1.32 2.63 -19.41
N ILE A 54 0.44 1.65 -19.67
CA ILE A 54 0.03 1.29 -21.03
C ILE A 54 -1.50 1.27 -21.18
N GLU A 55 -1.96 1.47 -22.42
CA GLU A 55 -3.37 1.43 -22.76
C GLU A 55 -3.87 0.00 -23.02
N THR A 56 -5.20 -0.19 -23.01
CA THR A 56 -5.87 -1.48 -23.20
C THR A 56 -5.35 -2.27 -24.40
N GLY A 57 -5.24 -1.61 -25.58
CA GLY A 57 -4.77 -2.26 -26.81
C GLY A 57 -3.36 -2.82 -26.69
N ARG A 58 -2.47 -2.07 -26.05
CA ARG A 58 -1.09 -2.48 -25.78
C ARG A 58 -1.03 -3.63 -24.78
N ALA A 59 -1.81 -3.57 -23.72
CA ALA A 59 -1.89 -4.64 -22.71
C ALA A 59 -2.37 -5.97 -23.33
N VAL A 60 -3.41 -5.92 -24.17
CA VAL A 60 -3.91 -7.10 -24.88
C VAL A 60 -2.87 -7.65 -25.85
N HIS A 61 -2.17 -6.77 -26.58
CA HIS A 61 -1.12 -7.17 -27.51
C HIS A 61 0.03 -7.90 -26.80
N LEU A 62 0.58 -7.28 -25.74
CA LEU A 62 1.68 -7.85 -24.97
C LEU A 62 1.27 -9.18 -24.31
N TYR A 63 0.09 -9.23 -23.70
CA TYR A 63 -0.41 -10.45 -23.05
C TYR A 63 -0.49 -11.63 -24.05
N LYS A 64 -0.96 -11.39 -25.27
CA LYS A 64 -1.01 -12.43 -26.33
C LYS A 64 0.37 -12.83 -26.87
N ALA A 65 1.33 -11.92 -26.82
CA ALA A 65 2.70 -12.19 -27.28
C ALA A 65 3.54 -12.96 -26.28
N LEU A 66 3.16 -12.94 -24.97
CA LEU A 66 3.84 -13.71 -23.93
C LEU A 66 3.69 -15.22 -24.18
N GLY A 67 4.75 -15.96 -23.81
CA GLY A 67 4.68 -17.41 -23.66
C GLY A 67 3.97 -17.82 -22.38
N SER A 68 4.46 -18.86 -21.72
CA SER A 68 3.95 -19.29 -20.41
C SER A 68 4.18 -18.20 -19.36
N ALA A 69 3.14 -17.81 -18.64
CA ALA A 69 3.17 -16.81 -17.61
C ALA A 69 2.54 -17.33 -16.31
N VAL A 70 2.95 -16.73 -15.19
CA VAL A 70 2.32 -16.91 -13.87
C VAL A 70 1.44 -15.70 -13.62
N GLU A 71 0.20 -15.92 -13.25
CA GLU A 71 -0.75 -14.89 -12.87
C GLU A 71 -0.99 -14.94 -11.37
N MET A 72 -0.89 -13.80 -10.70
CA MET A 72 -1.12 -13.67 -9.27
C MET A 72 -1.66 -12.29 -8.93
N SER A 73 -2.43 -12.19 -7.86
CA SER A 73 -2.91 -10.89 -7.40
C SER A 73 -1.73 -10.00 -6.99
N GLY A 74 -1.74 -8.75 -7.44
CA GLY A 74 -0.75 -7.71 -7.17
C GLY A 74 -1.42 -6.41 -6.70
N GLY A 75 -0.70 -5.31 -6.80
CA GLY A 75 -1.11 -3.99 -6.32
C GLY A 75 -0.60 -3.71 -4.90
N SER A 76 -0.10 -2.49 -4.69
CA SER A 76 0.63 -2.09 -3.47
C SER A 76 -0.20 -2.33 -2.20
N ALA A 77 -1.40 -1.73 -2.10
CA ALA A 77 -2.22 -1.92 -0.91
C ALA A 77 -2.69 -3.38 -0.72
N ALA A 78 -2.90 -4.14 -1.81
CA ALA A 78 -3.23 -5.56 -1.69
C ALA A 78 -2.04 -6.38 -1.15
N ASN A 79 -0.80 -6.03 -1.55
CA ASN A 79 0.42 -6.63 -0.98
C ASN A 79 0.52 -6.35 0.52
N THR A 80 0.27 -5.10 0.93
CA THR A 80 0.24 -4.71 2.35
C THR A 80 -0.80 -5.53 3.13
N MET A 81 -2.03 -5.68 2.60
CA MET A 81 -3.07 -6.47 3.27
C MET A 81 -2.70 -7.95 3.39
N CYS A 82 -2.04 -8.51 2.37
CA CYS A 82 -1.53 -9.89 2.45
C CYS A 82 -0.39 -10.04 3.46
N GLY A 83 0.48 -9.03 3.56
CA GLY A 83 1.50 -8.97 4.61
C GLY A 83 0.89 -8.97 6.01
N VAL A 84 -0.13 -8.14 6.27
CA VAL A 84 -0.88 -8.14 7.53
C VAL A 84 -1.47 -9.51 7.84
N ALA A 85 -2.10 -10.15 6.85
CA ALA A 85 -2.66 -11.50 7.00
C ALA A 85 -1.58 -12.56 7.28
N SER A 86 -0.42 -12.48 6.62
CA SER A 86 0.73 -13.37 6.83
C SER A 86 1.34 -13.25 8.24
N LEU A 87 1.22 -12.07 8.87
CA LEU A 87 1.57 -11.84 10.28
C LEU A 87 0.52 -12.39 11.26
N GLY A 88 -0.62 -12.88 10.75
CA GLY A 88 -1.74 -13.35 11.56
C GLY A 88 -2.77 -12.28 11.88
N GLY A 89 -2.67 -11.11 11.29
CA GLY A 89 -3.62 -10.02 11.40
C GLY A 89 -4.90 -10.23 10.58
N ARG A 90 -5.93 -9.45 10.90
CA ARG A 90 -7.21 -9.44 10.19
C ARG A 90 -7.25 -8.25 9.26
N ALA A 91 -7.23 -8.51 7.94
CA ALA A 91 -7.23 -7.48 6.91
C ALA A 91 -8.47 -7.57 6.00
N ALA A 92 -8.93 -6.42 5.52
CA ALA A 92 -9.86 -6.32 4.42
C ALA A 92 -9.27 -5.43 3.31
N TYR A 93 -9.71 -5.64 2.08
CA TYR A 93 -9.26 -4.88 0.93
C TYR A 93 -10.44 -4.41 0.08
N ILE A 94 -10.46 -3.12 -0.23
CA ILE A 94 -11.41 -2.46 -1.13
C ILE A 94 -10.66 -2.13 -2.42
N GLY A 95 -11.16 -2.61 -3.54
CA GLY A 95 -10.58 -2.38 -4.85
C GLY A 95 -11.56 -2.76 -5.94
N LYS A 96 -11.26 -2.42 -7.19
CA LYS A 96 -12.19 -2.62 -8.30
C LYS A 96 -11.63 -3.58 -9.33
N VAL A 97 -12.35 -4.67 -9.57
CA VAL A 97 -12.07 -5.67 -10.60
C VAL A 97 -13.30 -5.89 -11.47
N SER A 98 -13.13 -6.36 -12.67
CA SER A 98 -14.23 -6.73 -13.56
C SER A 98 -14.63 -8.21 -13.39
N LYS A 99 -15.76 -8.58 -13.96
CA LYS A 99 -16.23 -9.97 -14.01
C LYS A 99 -15.54 -10.72 -15.16
N ASP A 100 -14.22 -10.80 -15.10
CA ASP A 100 -13.37 -11.50 -16.06
C ASP A 100 -12.45 -12.50 -15.35
N GLU A 101 -11.62 -13.21 -16.11
CA GLU A 101 -10.73 -14.25 -15.60
C GLU A 101 -9.74 -13.67 -14.57
N LEU A 102 -9.13 -12.53 -14.87
CA LEU A 102 -8.17 -11.89 -13.95
C LEU A 102 -8.83 -11.37 -12.68
N GLY A 103 -10.07 -10.86 -12.75
CA GLY A 103 -10.83 -10.48 -11.58
C GLY A 103 -11.14 -11.68 -10.66
N ASN A 104 -11.40 -12.85 -11.25
CA ASN A 104 -11.56 -14.10 -10.48
C ASN A 104 -10.25 -14.54 -9.83
N VAL A 105 -9.11 -14.47 -10.54
CA VAL A 105 -7.78 -14.75 -9.99
C VAL A 105 -7.51 -13.83 -8.79
N PHE A 106 -7.70 -12.52 -8.95
CA PHE A 106 -7.48 -11.55 -7.89
C PHE A 106 -8.29 -11.88 -6.62
N GLY A 107 -9.61 -12.07 -6.78
CA GLY A 107 -10.47 -12.35 -5.64
C GLY A 107 -10.16 -13.70 -4.97
N HIS A 108 -9.82 -14.73 -5.75
CA HIS A 108 -9.43 -16.04 -5.25
C HIS A 108 -8.16 -15.95 -4.41
N ASP A 109 -7.12 -15.29 -4.91
CA ASP A 109 -5.83 -15.17 -4.23
C ASP A 109 -5.95 -14.44 -2.90
N LEU A 110 -6.66 -13.29 -2.86
CA LEU A 110 -6.87 -12.56 -1.61
C LEU A 110 -7.62 -13.42 -0.58
N HIS A 111 -8.64 -14.17 -1.03
CA HIS A 111 -9.39 -15.05 -0.16
C HIS A 111 -8.50 -16.19 0.39
N ALA A 112 -7.65 -16.76 -0.46
CA ALA A 112 -6.76 -17.86 -0.09
C ALA A 112 -5.77 -17.50 1.02
N VAL A 113 -5.31 -16.22 1.05
CA VAL A 113 -4.43 -15.72 2.11
C VAL A 113 -5.18 -15.10 3.31
N GLY A 114 -6.52 -15.19 3.32
CA GLY A 114 -7.35 -14.76 4.45
C GLY A 114 -7.70 -13.26 4.46
N VAL A 115 -7.47 -12.53 3.37
CA VAL A 115 -7.89 -11.13 3.23
C VAL A 115 -9.35 -11.06 2.78
N ALA A 116 -10.17 -10.29 3.49
CA ALA A 116 -11.58 -10.08 3.14
C ALA A 116 -11.68 -9.10 1.97
N PHE A 117 -11.83 -9.60 0.75
CA PHE A 117 -11.98 -8.76 -0.43
C PHE A 117 -13.38 -8.14 -0.51
N ARG A 118 -13.44 -6.81 -0.72
CA ARG A 118 -14.63 -5.97 -0.84
C ARG A 118 -14.61 -5.29 -2.21
N PRO A 119 -15.02 -6.00 -3.29
CA PRO A 119 -14.96 -5.44 -4.63
C PRO A 119 -15.97 -4.30 -4.80
N GLY A 120 -15.53 -3.21 -5.44
CA GLY A 120 -16.42 -2.20 -6.00
C GLY A 120 -17.25 -2.74 -7.16
N ALA A 121 -18.18 -1.93 -7.65
CA ALA A 121 -19.06 -2.31 -8.76
C ALA A 121 -18.23 -2.60 -10.03
N PRO A 122 -18.41 -3.77 -10.68
CA PRO A 122 -17.65 -4.11 -11.88
C PRO A 122 -18.04 -3.21 -13.06
N SER A 123 -17.11 -2.93 -13.96
CA SER A 123 -17.40 -2.28 -15.23
C SER A 123 -17.57 -3.34 -16.33
N PRO A 124 -18.64 -3.30 -17.12
CA PRO A 124 -18.82 -4.25 -18.22
C PRO A 124 -17.90 -3.99 -19.42
N GLU A 125 -17.35 -2.78 -19.54
CA GLU A 125 -16.57 -2.34 -20.70
C GLU A 125 -15.06 -2.30 -20.43
N THR A 126 -14.65 -2.19 -19.17
CA THR A 126 -13.26 -2.03 -18.79
C THR A 126 -12.76 -3.28 -18.08
N PRO A 127 -11.77 -4.00 -18.64
CA PRO A 127 -11.26 -5.23 -18.01
C PRO A 127 -10.48 -4.95 -16.72
N THR A 128 -10.26 -6.00 -15.96
CA THR A 128 -9.41 -5.99 -14.76
C THR A 128 -8.00 -5.51 -15.12
N GLY A 129 -7.45 -4.67 -14.24
CA GLY A 129 -6.10 -4.15 -14.36
C GLY A 129 -5.04 -5.26 -14.27
N ARG A 130 -3.94 -5.09 -14.97
CA ARG A 130 -2.83 -6.05 -14.99
C ARG A 130 -1.49 -5.35 -15.14
N CYS A 131 -0.48 -5.90 -14.48
CA CYS A 131 0.90 -5.53 -14.69
C CYS A 131 1.60 -6.66 -15.46
N ILE A 132 2.01 -6.42 -16.70
CA ILE A 132 2.76 -7.38 -17.52
C ILE A 132 4.24 -7.20 -17.18
N ILE A 133 4.81 -8.21 -16.54
CA ILE A 133 6.17 -8.21 -16.03
C ILE A 133 7.00 -9.17 -16.86
N VAL A 134 7.92 -8.63 -17.65
CA VAL A 134 8.88 -9.42 -18.43
C VAL A 134 10.19 -9.51 -17.65
N VAL A 135 10.59 -10.74 -17.32
CA VAL A 135 11.85 -11.03 -16.62
C VAL A 135 12.87 -11.54 -17.62
N THR A 136 13.95 -10.81 -17.83
CA THR A 136 15.07 -11.18 -18.72
C THR A 136 16.06 -12.13 -18.03
N PRO A 137 16.96 -12.83 -18.79
CA PRO A 137 17.89 -13.82 -18.24
C PRO A 137 18.84 -13.29 -17.15
N ASP A 138 19.09 -11.97 -17.13
CA ASP A 138 19.86 -11.27 -16.09
C ASP A 138 19.01 -10.83 -14.89
N ALA A 139 17.81 -11.38 -14.79
CA ALA A 139 16.81 -11.10 -13.74
C ALA A 139 16.28 -9.64 -13.71
N GLN A 140 16.51 -8.85 -14.79
CA GLN A 140 15.87 -7.53 -14.90
C GLN A 140 14.37 -7.66 -15.17
N ARG A 141 13.59 -6.85 -14.48
CA ARG A 141 12.13 -6.80 -14.63
C ARG A 141 11.72 -5.56 -15.41
N THR A 142 10.90 -5.75 -16.42
CA THR A 142 10.31 -4.67 -17.20
C THR A 142 8.80 -4.73 -17.03
N MET A 143 8.22 -3.69 -16.43
CA MET A 143 6.82 -3.64 -16.02
C MET A 143 6.01 -2.78 -16.98
N ASN A 144 4.87 -3.31 -17.41
CA ASN A 144 3.93 -2.61 -18.30
C ASN A 144 2.54 -2.69 -17.67
N THR A 145 2.13 -1.62 -17.02
CA THR A 145 0.93 -1.60 -16.19
C THR A 145 -0.25 -0.98 -16.92
N TYR A 146 -1.28 -1.78 -17.11
CA TYR A 146 -2.61 -1.34 -17.50
C TYR A 146 -3.50 -1.32 -16.25
N LEU A 147 -3.89 -0.13 -15.82
CA LEU A 147 -4.67 0.03 -14.58
C LEU A 147 -6.10 -0.52 -14.71
N GLY A 148 -6.66 -0.52 -15.92
CA GLY A 148 -7.99 -1.08 -16.17
C GLY A 148 -9.07 -0.46 -15.30
N VAL A 149 -10.02 -1.30 -14.88
CA VAL A 149 -11.14 -0.88 -14.04
C VAL A 149 -10.71 -0.40 -12.66
N SER A 150 -9.52 -0.77 -12.17
CA SER A 150 -9.06 -0.36 -10.84
C SER A 150 -8.93 1.17 -10.71
N SER A 151 -8.48 1.84 -11.78
CA SER A 151 -8.38 3.30 -11.83
C SER A 151 -9.74 4.03 -11.83
N LEU A 152 -10.85 3.31 -12.02
CA LEU A 152 -12.21 3.85 -12.00
C LEU A 152 -12.88 3.73 -10.63
N LEU A 153 -12.11 3.46 -9.57
CA LEU A 153 -12.62 3.43 -8.21
C LEU A 153 -13.15 4.83 -7.82
N CYS A 154 -14.34 4.86 -7.27
CA CYS A 154 -15.02 6.08 -6.83
C CYS A 154 -15.71 5.89 -5.48
N ALA A 155 -16.34 6.93 -4.95
CA ALA A 155 -16.97 6.89 -3.63
C ALA A 155 -18.07 5.82 -3.51
N ASP A 156 -18.80 5.54 -4.60
CA ASP A 156 -19.86 4.52 -4.62
C ASP A 156 -19.33 3.08 -4.53
N ASP A 157 -18.03 2.88 -4.73
CA ASP A 157 -17.36 1.58 -4.62
C ASP A 157 -16.89 1.26 -3.19
N LEU A 158 -17.00 2.21 -2.26
CA LEU A 158 -16.53 2.05 -0.88
C LEU A 158 -17.47 1.17 -0.05
N ASP A 159 -16.91 0.16 0.61
CA ASP A 159 -17.59 -0.54 1.70
C ASP A 159 -17.39 0.25 3.01
N GLU A 160 -18.23 1.27 3.23
CA GLU A 160 -18.15 2.14 4.40
C GLU A 160 -18.30 1.37 5.72
N ALA A 161 -19.04 0.26 5.72
CA ALA A 161 -19.17 -0.58 6.91
C ALA A 161 -17.85 -1.29 7.23
N ALA A 162 -17.13 -1.78 6.22
CA ALA A 162 -15.81 -2.37 6.41
C ALA A 162 -14.79 -1.33 6.89
N ILE A 163 -14.83 -0.10 6.36
CA ILE A 163 -13.96 1.01 6.79
C ILE A 163 -14.20 1.33 8.26
N ALA A 164 -15.45 1.50 8.68
CA ALA A 164 -15.81 1.78 10.06
C ALA A 164 -15.46 0.64 11.03
N ASP A 165 -15.38 -0.60 10.54
CA ASP A 165 -15.01 -1.81 11.28
C ASP A 165 -13.49 -2.11 11.26
N GLY A 166 -12.66 -1.22 10.70
CA GLY A 166 -11.20 -1.31 10.69
C GLY A 166 -10.56 -0.46 11.80
N ASP A 167 -9.47 -0.90 12.43
CA ASP A 167 -8.70 -0.04 13.34
C ASP A 167 -7.94 1.05 12.59
N VAL A 168 -7.43 0.71 11.39
CA VAL A 168 -6.72 1.62 10.49
C VAL A 168 -7.24 1.46 9.06
N LEU A 169 -7.60 2.57 8.43
CA LEU A 169 -7.78 2.68 6.98
C LEU A 169 -6.41 2.90 6.32
N TYR A 170 -6.03 2.12 5.31
CA TYR A 170 -4.79 2.26 4.55
C TYR A 170 -5.08 2.60 3.09
N MET A 171 -4.60 3.75 2.61
CA MET A 171 -4.87 4.28 1.29
C MET A 171 -3.60 4.28 0.43
N GLU A 172 -3.73 3.84 -0.82
CA GLU A 172 -2.65 3.74 -1.80
C GLU A 172 -2.57 4.99 -2.68
N GLY A 173 -1.44 5.71 -2.65
CA GLY A 173 -1.23 6.95 -3.38
C GLY A 173 -1.37 6.82 -4.90
N TYR A 174 -1.10 5.68 -5.50
CA TYR A 174 -1.27 5.45 -6.94
C TYR A 174 -2.69 5.70 -7.49
N LEU A 175 -3.72 5.74 -6.63
CA LEU A 175 -5.09 6.09 -7.05
C LEU A 175 -5.28 7.60 -7.28
N PHE A 176 -4.30 8.44 -6.97
CA PHE A 176 -4.41 9.92 -7.07
C PHE A 176 -4.48 10.48 -8.49
N ASP A 177 -4.29 9.67 -9.53
CA ASP A 177 -4.36 10.15 -10.93
C ASP A 177 -5.76 10.58 -11.38
N ARG A 178 -6.83 10.28 -10.61
CA ARG A 178 -8.21 10.62 -10.94
C ARG A 178 -8.94 11.34 -9.82
N ASP A 179 -9.71 12.37 -10.19
CA ASP A 179 -10.47 13.17 -9.23
C ASP A 179 -11.53 12.36 -8.48
N ASP A 180 -12.17 11.38 -9.15
CA ASP A 180 -13.14 10.48 -8.53
C ASP A 180 -12.50 9.65 -7.40
N ALA A 181 -11.28 9.16 -7.60
CA ALA A 181 -10.54 8.41 -6.60
C ALA A 181 -10.06 9.33 -5.45
N LYS A 182 -9.64 10.56 -5.74
CA LYS A 182 -9.35 11.56 -4.70
C LYS A 182 -10.58 11.87 -3.84
N ALA A 183 -11.75 11.98 -4.47
CA ALA A 183 -13.03 12.16 -3.74
C ALA A 183 -13.37 10.92 -2.90
N ALA A 184 -13.12 9.71 -3.42
CA ALA A 184 -13.29 8.47 -2.67
C ALA A 184 -12.39 8.42 -1.43
N PHE A 185 -11.13 8.84 -1.53
CA PHE A 185 -10.21 8.88 -0.40
C PHE A 185 -10.67 9.85 0.70
N ARG A 186 -11.11 11.05 0.34
CA ARG A 186 -11.67 12.00 1.31
C ARG A 186 -12.91 11.41 2.00
N ARG A 187 -13.82 10.79 1.23
CA ARG A 187 -14.99 10.11 1.79
C ARG A 187 -14.62 8.96 2.72
N ALA A 188 -13.66 8.14 2.34
CA ALA A 188 -13.18 7.02 3.15
C ALA A 188 -12.55 7.50 4.47
N ALA A 189 -11.76 8.58 4.43
CA ALA A 189 -11.18 9.21 5.60
C ALA A 189 -12.25 9.76 6.55
N ASP A 190 -13.27 10.45 6.00
CA ASP A 190 -14.41 10.95 6.79
C ASP A 190 -15.15 9.81 7.51
N VAL A 191 -15.38 8.68 6.83
CA VAL A 191 -16.03 7.50 7.40
C VAL A 191 -15.17 6.90 8.52
N ALA A 192 -13.87 6.75 8.29
CA ALA A 192 -12.95 6.24 9.30
C ALA A 192 -12.92 7.13 10.55
N HIS A 193 -12.73 8.43 10.38
CA HIS A 193 -12.71 9.39 11.49
C HIS A 193 -14.05 9.48 12.23
N ALA A 194 -15.19 9.44 11.51
CA ALA A 194 -16.51 9.42 12.14
C ALA A 194 -16.72 8.17 13.04
N ALA A 195 -16.04 7.07 12.71
CA ALA A 195 -16.03 5.84 13.50
C ALA A 195 -14.92 5.83 14.60
N GLY A 196 -14.13 6.91 14.74
CA GLY A 196 -13.00 7.00 15.67
C GLY A 196 -11.81 6.12 15.26
N ARG A 197 -11.64 5.89 13.95
CA ARG A 197 -10.58 5.07 13.35
C ARG A 197 -9.47 5.96 12.78
N ARG A 198 -8.27 5.42 12.65
CA ARG A 198 -7.12 6.13 12.08
C ARG A 198 -7.06 5.97 10.56
N VAL A 199 -6.54 6.99 9.91
CA VAL A 199 -6.32 7.02 8.46
C VAL A 199 -4.84 6.98 8.17
N SER A 200 -4.40 6.04 7.34
CA SER A 200 -3.03 5.96 6.85
C SER A 200 -2.95 6.09 5.33
N LEU A 201 -1.84 6.63 4.85
CA LEU A 201 -1.56 6.86 3.44
C LEU A 201 -0.15 6.39 3.13
N THR A 202 0.05 5.70 2.00
CA THR A 202 1.38 5.55 1.39
C THR A 202 1.51 6.47 0.18
N LEU A 203 2.66 7.12 0.03
CA LEU A 203 2.94 8.02 -1.09
C LEU A 203 3.14 7.28 -2.42
N SER A 204 3.50 6.01 -2.35
CA SER A 204 3.60 5.04 -3.45
C SER A 204 4.83 5.19 -4.36
N ASP A 205 5.05 6.33 -5.01
CA ASP A 205 6.30 6.69 -5.69
C ASP A 205 6.47 8.21 -5.86
N SER A 206 7.71 8.65 -6.04
CA SER A 206 8.05 10.08 -6.20
C SER A 206 7.42 10.72 -7.44
N PHE A 207 7.24 9.96 -8.56
CA PHE A 207 6.59 10.50 -9.77
C PHE A 207 5.09 10.76 -9.55
N CYS A 208 4.43 9.93 -8.75
CA CYS A 208 3.04 10.16 -8.35
C CYS A 208 2.95 11.40 -7.46
N VAL A 209 3.85 11.53 -6.50
CA VAL A 209 3.96 12.70 -5.62
C VAL A 209 4.18 13.97 -6.44
N ASP A 210 5.12 13.97 -7.38
CA ASP A 210 5.43 15.15 -8.21
C ASP A 210 4.22 15.63 -9.01
N ARG A 211 3.41 14.70 -9.55
CA ARG A 211 2.21 15.05 -10.31
C ARG A 211 1.08 15.63 -9.46
N HIS A 212 1.00 15.21 -8.18
CA HIS A 212 -0.15 15.49 -7.31
C HIS A 212 0.24 16.07 -5.95
N ARG A 213 1.40 16.74 -5.86
CA ARG A 213 2.01 17.21 -4.61
C ARG A 213 1.06 18.02 -3.72
N ASP A 214 0.38 18.98 -4.29
CA ASP A 214 -0.52 19.85 -3.53
C ASP A 214 -1.70 19.06 -2.93
N ASP A 215 -2.27 18.14 -3.70
CA ASP A 215 -3.35 17.25 -3.25
C ASP A 215 -2.88 16.30 -2.15
N PHE A 216 -1.67 15.70 -2.30
CA PHE A 216 -1.08 14.87 -1.25
C PHE A 216 -0.83 15.66 0.02
N ARG A 217 -0.21 16.83 -0.08
CA ARG A 217 0.04 17.70 1.10
C ARG A 217 -1.25 18.14 1.77
N GLN A 218 -2.28 18.44 0.98
CA GLN A 218 -3.59 18.78 1.54
C GLN A 218 -4.17 17.57 2.29
N LEU A 219 -4.18 16.38 1.68
CA LEU A 219 -4.71 15.17 2.31
C LEU A 219 -3.94 14.80 3.60
N VAL A 220 -2.59 14.93 3.57
CA VAL A 220 -1.73 14.68 4.74
C VAL A 220 -2.11 15.60 5.90
N ARG A 221 -2.29 16.89 5.67
CA ARG A 221 -2.65 17.85 6.72
C ARG A 221 -4.06 17.69 7.25
N ASP A 222 -5.01 17.35 6.34
CA ASP A 222 -6.43 17.43 6.66
C ASP A 222 -7.01 16.11 7.18
N SER A 223 -6.39 14.95 6.79
CA SER A 223 -7.05 13.66 6.97
C SER A 223 -6.14 12.48 7.31
N VAL A 224 -4.82 12.61 7.26
CA VAL A 224 -3.90 11.49 7.47
C VAL A 224 -3.33 11.50 8.88
N ASP A 225 -3.52 10.40 9.61
CA ASP A 225 -2.97 10.18 10.95
C ASP A 225 -1.61 9.47 10.89
N ILE A 226 -1.39 8.65 9.83
CA ILE A 226 -0.18 7.84 9.65
C ILE A 226 0.28 7.95 8.20
N LEU A 227 1.49 8.45 7.96
CA LEU A 227 2.06 8.57 6.62
C LEU A 227 3.20 7.56 6.43
N PHE A 228 3.18 6.85 5.31
CA PHE A 228 4.27 6.01 4.83
C PHE A 228 4.89 6.60 3.57
N GLY A 229 6.21 6.58 3.51
CA GLY A 229 6.96 6.97 2.32
C GLY A 229 8.41 6.56 2.46
N ASN A 230 9.12 6.54 1.33
CA ASN A 230 10.58 6.43 1.32
C ASN A 230 11.23 7.82 1.28
N GLU A 231 12.56 7.85 1.35
CA GLU A 231 13.32 9.11 1.29
C GLU A 231 12.99 9.93 0.05
N ASP A 232 13.03 9.34 -1.15
CA ASP A 232 12.78 10.04 -2.41
C ASP A 232 11.35 10.62 -2.47
N GLU A 233 10.37 9.89 -1.99
CA GLU A 233 8.97 10.33 -1.91
C GLU A 233 8.81 11.51 -0.95
N MET A 234 9.53 11.49 0.19
CA MET A 234 9.50 12.58 1.15
C MET A 234 10.20 13.83 0.61
N LEU A 235 11.35 13.68 -0.06
CA LEU A 235 12.03 14.79 -0.73
C LEU A 235 11.12 15.42 -1.80
N ALA A 236 10.45 14.59 -2.60
CA ALA A 236 9.51 15.04 -3.62
C ALA A 236 8.30 15.77 -3.01
N LEU A 237 7.74 15.27 -1.89
CA LEU A 237 6.55 15.86 -1.25
C LEU A 237 6.81 17.26 -0.71
N TYR A 238 8.00 17.49 -0.15
CA TYR A 238 8.36 18.74 0.51
C TYR A 238 9.27 19.65 -0.32
N GLU A 239 9.73 19.20 -1.51
CA GLU A 239 10.65 19.92 -2.40
C GLU A 239 11.93 20.38 -1.67
N VAL A 240 12.53 19.45 -0.93
CA VAL A 240 13.74 19.69 -0.14
C VAL A 240 14.89 18.79 -0.61
N GLU A 241 16.13 19.13 -0.23
CA GLU A 241 17.33 18.43 -0.70
C GLU A 241 17.85 17.38 0.30
N SER A 242 17.31 17.36 1.53
CA SER A 242 17.74 16.42 2.57
C SER A 242 16.59 15.78 3.32
N LEU A 243 16.81 14.52 3.75
CA LEU A 243 15.83 13.79 4.55
C LEU A 243 15.54 14.50 5.89
N ASP A 244 16.53 15.14 6.49
CA ASP A 244 16.36 15.89 7.75
C ASP A 244 15.38 17.05 7.58
N GLU A 245 15.47 17.80 6.46
CA GLU A 245 14.53 18.88 6.14
C GLU A 245 13.12 18.32 5.91
N ALA A 246 12.98 17.19 5.20
CA ALA A 246 11.70 16.54 4.97
C ALA A 246 11.07 16.05 6.29
N ILE A 247 11.86 15.43 7.18
CA ILE A 247 11.42 15.00 8.51
C ILE A 247 10.92 16.18 9.35
N GLU A 248 11.64 17.31 9.34
CA GLU A 248 11.21 18.51 10.09
C GLU A 248 9.94 19.15 9.49
N ALA A 249 9.74 19.04 8.18
CA ALA A 249 8.53 19.53 7.53
C ALA A 249 7.31 18.64 7.87
N VAL A 250 7.43 17.32 7.68
CA VAL A 250 6.33 16.37 7.89
C VAL A 250 5.90 16.26 9.36
N ARG A 251 6.83 16.43 10.31
CA ARG A 251 6.56 16.45 11.76
C ARG A 251 5.48 17.45 12.16
N ARG A 252 5.36 18.54 11.41
CA ARG A 252 4.38 19.61 11.67
C ARG A 252 3.03 19.34 11.05
N GLU A 253 2.97 18.42 10.09
CA GLU A 253 1.78 18.19 9.26
C GLU A 253 1.09 16.85 9.57
N CYS A 254 1.83 15.82 10.04
CA CYS A 254 1.28 14.48 10.28
C CYS A 254 1.67 13.96 11.68
N PRO A 255 0.71 13.39 12.44
CA PRO A 255 0.97 12.90 13.81
C PRO A 255 1.95 11.74 13.90
N LEU A 256 1.98 10.85 12.91
CA LEU A 256 2.86 9.69 12.86
C LEU A 256 3.34 9.43 11.44
N VAL A 257 4.66 9.37 11.25
CA VAL A 257 5.23 9.13 9.93
C VAL A 257 6.28 8.04 10.01
N ALA A 258 6.26 7.10 9.08
CA ALA A 258 7.28 6.08 8.93
C ALA A 258 7.99 6.28 7.57
N VAL A 259 9.26 6.69 7.63
CA VAL A 259 10.09 6.93 6.44
C VAL A 259 11.10 5.82 6.30
N THR A 260 11.08 5.11 5.18
CA THR A 260 12.08 4.08 4.87
C THR A 260 13.27 4.69 4.10
N ALA A 261 14.48 4.28 4.44
CA ALA A 261 15.74 4.75 3.83
C ALA A 261 16.63 3.56 3.39
N GLY A 262 16.03 2.54 2.79
CA GLY A 262 16.72 1.36 2.28
C GLY A 262 17.60 0.68 3.33
N ALA A 263 18.90 0.54 3.04
CA ALA A 263 19.84 -0.10 3.94
C ALA A 263 20.12 0.70 5.23
N ASP A 264 19.81 1.99 5.24
CA ASP A 264 19.93 2.85 6.43
C ASP A 264 18.79 2.64 7.45
N GLY A 265 17.81 1.81 7.11
CA GLY A 265 16.68 1.45 7.97
C GLY A 265 15.48 2.36 7.80
N SER A 266 14.90 2.81 8.91
CA SER A 266 13.72 3.66 8.89
C SER A 266 13.71 4.69 10.02
N TYR A 267 12.92 5.74 9.83
CA TYR A 267 12.70 6.81 10.78
C TYR A 267 11.22 6.89 11.12
N VAL A 268 10.90 6.72 12.40
CA VAL A 268 9.54 6.92 12.90
C VAL A 268 9.45 8.29 13.54
N VAL A 269 8.70 9.18 12.92
CA VAL A 269 8.61 10.60 13.26
C VAL A 269 7.28 10.87 13.95
N THR A 270 7.34 11.54 15.10
CA THR A 270 6.19 12.06 15.83
C THR A 270 6.45 13.53 16.20
N PRO A 271 5.45 14.27 16.69
CA PRO A 271 5.68 15.63 17.21
C PRO A 271 6.74 15.69 18.33
N ASP A 272 6.86 14.61 19.11
CA ASP A 272 7.77 14.54 20.27
C ASP A 272 9.21 14.17 19.91
N GLY A 273 9.45 13.63 18.72
CA GLY A 273 10.79 13.24 18.29
C GLY A 273 10.83 12.24 17.13
N THR A 274 12.03 11.74 16.84
CA THR A 274 12.28 10.72 15.81
C THR A 274 12.96 9.51 16.43
N VAL A 275 12.44 8.34 16.14
CA VAL A 275 13.08 7.05 16.46
C VAL A 275 13.68 6.48 15.19
N ARG A 276 14.98 6.21 15.17
CA ARG A 276 15.65 5.51 14.08
C ARG A 276 15.73 4.01 14.38
N VAL A 277 15.34 3.18 13.43
CA VAL A 277 15.41 1.72 13.52
C VAL A 277 16.27 1.21 12.36
N ALA A 278 17.27 0.40 12.64
CA ALA A 278 18.15 -0.19 11.62
C ALA A 278 17.36 -1.16 10.72
N ALA A 279 17.80 -1.28 9.46
CA ALA A 279 17.28 -2.30 8.57
C ALA A 279 17.59 -3.71 9.10
N GLU A 280 16.66 -4.64 8.93
CA GLU A 280 16.91 -6.07 9.18
C GLU A 280 17.93 -6.57 8.16
N PRO A 281 19.00 -7.26 8.58
CA PRO A 281 20.02 -7.74 7.67
C PRO A 281 19.47 -8.78 6.67
N VAL A 282 19.84 -8.63 5.40
CA VAL A 282 19.54 -9.60 4.33
C VAL A 282 20.84 -10.13 3.76
N GLU A 283 20.92 -11.43 3.54
CA GLU A 283 22.09 -12.05 2.92
C GLU A 283 22.29 -11.53 1.49
N ARG A 284 21.21 -11.39 0.74
CA ARG A 284 21.19 -10.90 -0.64
C ARG A 284 19.86 -10.26 -0.99
N VAL A 285 19.90 -9.07 -1.55
CA VAL A 285 18.73 -8.42 -2.16
C VAL A 285 18.56 -8.95 -3.59
N LEU A 286 17.40 -9.54 -3.89
CA LEU A 286 17.06 -10.09 -5.20
C LEU A 286 16.04 -9.22 -5.94
N ASP A 287 15.06 -8.67 -5.23
CA ASP A 287 13.99 -7.85 -5.81
C ASP A 287 13.46 -6.90 -4.73
N THR A 288 13.43 -5.61 -4.98
CA THR A 288 12.92 -4.62 -4.01
C THR A 288 11.41 -4.36 -4.14
N THR A 289 10.74 -5.03 -5.09
CA THR A 289 9.29 -4.89 -5.28
C THR A 289 8.55 -5.33 -4.02
N GLY A 290 7.65 -4.49 -3.53
CA GLY A 290 6.87 -4.77 -2.34
C GLY A 290 7.57 -4.48 -1.00
N ALA A 291 8.83 -4.01 -1.00
CA ALA A 291 9.54 -3.68 0.24
C ALA A 291 8.77 -2.68 1.11
N GLY A 292 8.29 -1.59 0.49
CA GLY A 292 7.47 -0.58 1.17
C GLY A 292 6.11 -1.12 1.62
N ASP A 293 5.49 -1.98 0.79
CA ASP A 293 4.20 -2.62 1.10
C ASP A 293 4.30 -3.51 2.34
N LEU A 294 5.34 -4.35 2.39
CA LEU A 294 5.57 -5.26 3.50
C LEU A 294 6.08 -4.53 4.75
N TYR A 295 6.87 -3.47 4.59
CA TYR A 295 7.21 -2.60 5.70
C TYR A 295 5.95 -2.00 6.34
N ALA A 296 5.05 -1.43 5.54
CA ALA A 296 3.78 -0.89 6.02
C ALA A 296 2.92 -1.98 6.69
N ALA A 297 2.90 -3.20 6.14
CA ALA A 297 2.17 -4.33 6.73
C ALA A 297 2.67 -4.66 8.15
N GLY A 298 3.98 -4.83 8.33
CA GLY A 298 4.59 -5.12 9.63
C GLY A 298 4.38 -3.99 10.63
N PHE A 299 4.57 -2.74 10.19
CA PHE A 299 4.36 -1.56 11.01
C PHE A 299 2.91 -1.45 11.50
N LEU A 300 1.93 -1.58 10.60
CA LEU A 300 0.50 -1.49 10.92
C LEU A 300 0.04 -2.66 11.79
N PHE A 301 0.57 -3.87 11.58
CA PHE A 301 0.31 -5.01 12.44
C PHE A 301 0.77 -4.71 13.87
N GLY A 302 2.03 -4.29 14.08
CA GLY A 302 2.54 -3.92 15.40
C GLY A 302 1.73 -2.81 16.05
N LEU A 303 1.38 -1.76 15.28
CA LEU A 303 0.61 -0.62 15.77
C LEU A 303 -0.80 -1.02 16.25
N THR A 304 -1.44 -1.97 15.57
CA THR A 304 -2.79 -2.46 15.92
C THR A 304 -2.78 -3.56 16.97
N THR A 305 -1.64 -4.16 17.26
CA THR A 305 -1.43 -5.07 18.40
C THR A 305 -0.90 -4.38 19.64
N GLY A 306 -0.58 -3.08 19.57
CA GLY A 306 -0.18 -2.26 20.71
C GLY A 306 1.31 -2.29 21.01
N GLU A 307 2.13 -2.64 20.04
CA GLU A 307 3.60 -2.63 20.15
C GLU A 307 4.14 -1.19 20.23
N SER A 308 5.37 -1.05 20.74
CA SER A 308 6.06 0.24 20.69
C SER A 308 6.34 0.68 19.26
N LEU A 309 6.49 1.99 19.00
CA LEU A 309 6.79 2.49 17.66
C LEU A 309 8.11 1.93 17.11
N ALA A 310 9.10 1.66 17.97
CA ALA A 310 10.35 1.02 17.58
C ALA A 310 10.12 -0.44 17.17
N ASP A 311 9.27 -1.17 17.89
CA ASP A 311 8.93 -2.55 17.55
C ASP A 311 8.05 -2.61 16.29
N CYS A 312 7.12 -1.66 16.10
CA CYS A 312 6.38 -1.54 14.82
C CYS A 312 7.32 -1.41 13.63
N ALA A 313 8.31 -0.51 13.71
CA ALA A 313 9.29 -0.32 12.64
C ALA A 313 10.18 -1.56 12.44
N ARG A 314 10.54 -2.27 13.52
CA ARG A 314 11.28 -3.53 13.45
C ARG A 314 10.47 -4.62 12.75
N LEU A 315 9.19 -4.79 13.08
CA LEU A 315 8.28 -5.72 12.40
C LEU A 315 8.15 -5.38 10.90
N GLY A 316 8.05 -4.09 10.57
CA GLY A 316 8.10 -3.60 9.19
C GLY A 316 9.39 -3.99 8.49
N SER A 317 10.54 -3.79 9.15
CA SER A 317 11.86 -4.13 8.61
C SER A 317 12.02 -5.64 8.37
N ILE A 318 11.55 -6.49 9.28
CA ILE A 318 11.57 -7.96 9.12
C ILE A 318 10.73 -8.39 7.91
N ALA A 319 9.52 -7.85 7.77
CA ALA A 319 8.64 -8.17 6.64
C ALA A 319 9.22 -7.68 5.30
N ALA A 320 9.85 -6.49 5.28
CA ALA A 320 10.55 -5.98 4.11
C ALA A 320 11.79 -6.82 3.76
N ALA A 321 12.56 -7.26 4.75
CA ALA A 321 13.75 -8.09 4.55
C ALA A 321 13.40 -9.46 3.93
N GLU A 322 12.30 -10.07 4.36
CA GLU A 322 11.81 -11.32 3.76
C GLU A 322 11.49 -11.12 2.29
N VAL A 323 10.66 -10.14 1.94
CA VAL A 323 10.20 -9.95 0.56
C VAL A 323 11.32 -9.59 -0.41
N ILE A 324 12.34 -8.82 0.02
CA ILE A 324 13.46 -8.47 -0.87
C ILE A 324 14.50 -9.59 -1.03
N SER A 325 14.38 -10.67 -0.28
CA SER A 325 15.25 -11.85 -0.37
C SER A 325 14.90 -12.81 -1.52
N HIS A 326 13.77 -12.59 -2.19
CA HIS A 326 13.29 -13.41 -3.31
C HIS A 326 12.64 -12.53 -4.39
N VAL A 327 12.13 -13.14 -5.46
CA VAL A 327 11.46 -12.43 -6.56
C VAL A 327 9.96 -12.39 -6.28
N GLY A 328 9.37 -11.19 -6.41
CA GLY A 328 7.92 -10.94 -6.25
C GLY A 328 7.55 -10.19 -4.97
N PRO A 329 6.38 -9.51 -4.96
CA PRO A 329 6.00 -8.58 -3.89
C PRO A 329 5.27 -9.26 -2.71
N ARG A 330 5.13 -10.57 -2.71
CA ARG A 330 4.40 -11.33 -1.68
C ARG A 330 5.34 -12.20 -0.88
N PRO A 331 5.15 -12.33 0.45
CA PRO A 331 5.99 -13.19 1.28
C PRO A 331 5.84 -14.66 0.86
N LEU A 332 6.96 -15.37 0.80
CA LEU A 332 7.01 -16.82 0.52
C LEU A 332 6.85 -17.68 1.78
N VAL A 333 7.05 -17.09 2.95
CA VAL A 333 6.85 -17.73 4.25
C VAL A 333 5.77 -16.99 5.06
N GLU A 334 5.15 -17.67 6.01
CA GLU A 334 4.27 -17.00 6.96
C GLU A 334 5.10 -16.07 7.84
N LEU A 335 4.94 -14.74 7.67
CA LEU A 335 5.73 -13.72 8.38
C LEU A 335 5.63 -13.85 9.90
N ARG A 336 4.51 -14.36 10.43
CA ARG A 336 4.37 -14.63 11.87
C ARG A 336 5.40 -15.62 12.43
N THR A 337 6.08 -16.37 11.58
CA THR A 337 7.12 -17.33 12.02
C THR A 337 8.50 -16.66 12.18
N LEU A 338 8.61 -15.40 11.75
CA LEU A 338 9.86 -14.62 11.79
C LEU A 338 9.91 -13.63 12.96
N ILE A 339 8.79 -13.48 13.71
CA ILE A 339 8.62 -12.47 14.77
C ILE A 339 8.47 -13.11 16.14
#